data_97dede921e381ffd042522dc41c1f4e0
#
_entry.id   97dede921e381ffd042522dc41c1f4e0
#
_cell.length_a   1.000
_cell.length_b   1.000
_cell.length_c   1.000
_cell.angle_alpha   90.00
_cell.angle_beta   90.00
_cell.angle_gamma   90.00
#
_symmetry.space_group_name_H-M   'P 1'
#
loop_
_entity.id
_entity.type
_entity.pdbx_description
1 polymer ?
#
loop_
_entity_poly.entity_id
_entity_poly.type
_entity_poly.pdbx_seq_one_letter_code
_entity_poly.pdbx_strand_id
1 'polypeptide(L)'
;MIKNSEFSKDDIQRIYKTIGKNVKRIREEKGISQLNLAMAIGHKSVGVISNCELCLQNKHFNIEHLVKIADVLGVNIKDFFGNI
;
A
#
# COMPACT_ATOMS: atom_id res chain seq x y z
N MET A 1 -4.35 -26.11 -22.03
CA MET A 1 -3.65 -24.90 -22.54
C MET A 1 -4.08 -23.68 -21.73
N ILE A 2 -3.14 -22.84 -21.32
CA ILE A 2 -3.45 -21.61 -20.60
C ILE A 2 -3.57 -20.45 -21.58
N LYS A 3 -4.37 -19.47 -21.21
CA LYS A 3 -4.49 -18.24 -22.01
C LYS A 3 -3.41 -17.23 -21.60
N ASN A 4 -3.13 -16.28 -22.48
CA ASN A 4 -2.28 -15.15 -22.13
C ASN A 4 -3.05 -14.17 -21.25
N SER A 5 -2.33 -13.49 -20.33
CA SER A 5 -2.95 -12.48 -19.51
C SER A 5 -3.37 -11.27 -20.36
N GLU A 6 -4.57 -10.77 -20.09
CA GLU A 6 -5.11 -9.58 -20.73
C GLU A 6 -4.93 -8.32 -19.90
N PHE A 7 -4.28 -8.42 -18.75
CA PHE A 7 -4.04 -7.26 -17.88
C PHE A 7 -2.97 -6.35 -18.47
N SER A 8 -3.32 -5.08 -18.65
CA SER A 8 -2.40 -4.05 -19.12
C SER A 8 -1.61 -3.45 -17.97
N LYS A 9 -0.63 -2.61 -18.31
CA LYS A 9 0.08 -1.82 -17.30
C LYS A 9 -0.87 -0.91 -16.53
N ASP A 10 -1.86 -0.34 -17.21
CA ASP A 10 -2.85 0.53 -16.57
C ASP A 10 -3.73 -0.24 -15.59
N ASP A 11 -4.08 -1.48 -15.92
CA ASP A 11 -4.83 -2.34 -15.01
C ASP A 11 -4.04 -2.60 -13.73
N ILE A 12 -2.75 -2.94 -13.87
CA ILE A 12 -1.88 -3.20 -12.73
C ILE A 12 -1.70 -1.93 -11.90
N GLN A 13 -1.47 -0.78 -12.55
CA GLN A 13 -1.32 0.49 -11.85
C GLN A 13 -2.57 0.85 -11.05
N ARG A 14 -3.74 0.55 -11.58
CA ARG A 14 -5.01 0.78 -10.87
C ARG A 14 -5.09 -0.06 -9.61
N ILE A 15 -4.60 -1.30 -9.65
CA ILE A 15 -4.54 -2.17 -8.47
C ILE A 15 -3.62 -1.57 -7.42
N TYR A 16 -2.42 -1.13 -7.80
CA TYR A 16 -1.50 -0.48 -6.87
C TYR A 16 -2.12 0.76 -6.22
N LYS A 17 -2.84 1.57 -7.01
CA LYS A 17 -3.51 2.76 -6.47
C LYS A 17 -4.60 2.41 -5.46
N THR A 18 -5.35 1.35 -5.73
CA THR A 18 -6.38 0.88 -4.79
C THR A 18 -5.76 0.43 -3.48
N ILE A 19 -4.66 -0.32 -3.55
CA ILE A 19 -3.92 -0.74 -2.35
C ILE A 19 -3.43 0.48 -1.58
N GLY A 20 -2.83 1.45 -2.26
CA GLY A 20 -2.36 2.69 -1.62
C GLY A 20 -3.48 3.44 -0.90
N LYS A 21 -4.64 3.57 -1.54
CA LYS A 21 -5.82 4.20 -0.93
C LYS A 21 -6.30 3.44 0.30
N ASN A 22 -6.30 2.11 0.24
CA ASN A 22 -6.73 1.29 1.37
C ASN A 22 -5.79 1.45 2.56
N VAL A 23 -4.48 1.46 2.32
CA VAL A 23 -3.48 1.71 3.38
C VAL A 23 -3.72 3.07 4.01
N LYS A 24 -3.87 4.11 3.20
CA LYS A 24 -4.10 5.47 3.69
C LYS A 24 -5.36 5.54 4.55
N ARG A 25 -6.47 4.99 4.06
CA ARG A 25 -7.74 5.01 4.77
C ARG A 25 -7.61 4.34 6.14
N ILE A 26 -7.04 3.13 6.18
CA ILE A 26 -6.91 2.37 7.43
C ILE A 26 -5.95 3.08 8.38
N ARG A 27 -4.84 3.61 7.86
CA ARG A 27 -3.90 4.39 8.67
C ARG A 27 -4.59 5.59 9.33
N GLU A 28 -5.37 6.33 8.55
CA GLU A 28 -6.10 7.49 9.06
C GLU A 28 -7.16 7.10 10.09
N GLU A 29 -7.88 6.01 9.84
CA GLU A 29 -8.86 5.48 10.80
C GLU A 29 -8.21 5.13 12.15
N LYS A 30 -6.97 4.68 12.12
CA LYS A 30 -6.20 4.36 13.33
C LYS A 30 -5.53 5.59 13.96
N GLY A 31 -5.64 6.75 13.33
CA GLY A 31 -5.06 7.99 13.84
C GLY A 31 -3.54 8.04 13.76
N ILE A 32 -2.93 7.31 12.84
CA ILE A 32 -1.47 7.21 12.71
C ILE A 32 -0.99 8.10 11.58
N SER A 33 0.02 8.95 11.85
CA SER A 33 0.61 9.81 10.83
C SER A 33 1.46 9.01 9.85
N GLN A 34 1.69 9.58 8.68
CA GLN A 34 2.59 8.98 7.69
C GLN A 34 4.00 8.79 8.27
N LEU A 35 4.50 9.79 8.99
CA LEU A 35 5.83 9.71 9.59
C LEU A 35 5.92 8.60 10.62
N ASN A 36 4.94 8.51 11.52
CA ASN A 36 4.95 7.48 12.55
C ASN A 36 4.87 6.08 11.92
N LEU A 37 4.06 5.92 10.88
CA LEU A 37 3.99 4.64 10.17
C LEU A 37 5.33 4.31 9.51
N ALA A 38 5.94 5.29 8.83
CA ALA A 38 7.24 5.08 8.17
C ALA A 38 8.30 4.62 9.18
N MET A 39 8.39 5.29 10.32
CA MET A 39 9.35 4.93 11.37
C MET A 39 9.05 3.54 11.95
N ALA A 40 7.78 3.23 12.16
CA ALA A 40 7.37 1.95 12.75
C ALA A 40 7.73 0.76 11.86
N ILE A 41 7.76 0.94 10.54
CA ILE A 41 8.16 -0.12 9.60
C ILE A 41 9.65 -0.06 9.23
N GLY A 42 10.42 0.80 9.91
CA GLY A 42 11.88 0.83 9.78
C GLY A 42 12.44 1.79 8.76
N HIS A 43 11.66 2.77 8.31
CA HIS A 43 12.12 3.81 7.38
C HIS A 43 12.41 5.11 8.11
N LYS A 44 13.37 5.87 7.60
CA LYS A 44 13.80 7.13 8.22
C LYS A 44 13.06 8.34 7.70
N SER A 45 12.30 8.21 6.62
CA SER A 45 11.62 9.34 6.00
C SER A 45 10.17 8.98 5.66
N VAL A 46 9.33 9.99 5.67
CA VAL A 46 7.91 9.86 5.35
C VAL A 46 7.65 9.51 3.87
N GLY A 47 8.65 9.74 3.00
CA GLY A 47 8.48 9.59 1.55
C GLY A 47 8.02 8.21 1.11
N VAL A 48 8.46 7.14 1.78
CA VAL A 48 8.04 5.79 1.43
C VAL A 48 6.52 5.64 1.57
N ILE A 49 5.94 6.20 2.62
CA ILE A 49 4.50 6.12 2.84
C ILE A 49 3.75 7.06 1.90
N SER A 50 4.14 8.34 1.86
CA SER A 50 3.42 9.33 1.05
C SER A 50 3.43 9.00 -0.43
N ASN A 51 4.57 8.57 -0.97
CA ASN A 51 4.67 8.21 -2.39
C ASN A 51 3.89 6.93 -2.71
N CYS A 52 3.97 5.92 -1.85
CA CYS A 52 3.28 4.66 -2.11
C CYS A 52 1.77 4.75 -1.92
N GLU A 53 1.28 5.57 -1.00
CA GLU A 53 -0.15 5.77 -0.83
C GLU A 53 -0.80 6.39 -2.08
N LEU A 54 -0.09 7.26 -2.77
CA LEU A 54 -0.58 7.95 -3.97
C LEU A 54 0.02 7.41 -5.26
N CYS A 55 0.91 6.43 -5.16
CA CYS A 55 1.64 5.86 -6.30
C CYS A 55 2.39 6.92 -7.12
N LEU A 56 3.00 7.88 -6.42
CA LEU A 56 3.81 8.91 -7.06
C LEU A 56 5.18 8.36 -7.46
N GLN A 57 5.76 8.90 -8.53
CA GLN A 57 7.11 8.55 -8.99
C GLN A 57 7.27 7.05 -9.26
N ASN A 58 6.22 6.41 -9.77
CA ASN A 58 6.19 4.96 -10.03
C ASN A 58 6.45 4.10 -8.78
N LYS A 59 6.21 4.65 -7.60
CA LYS A 59 6.37 3.92 -6.34
C LYS A 59 5.03 3.32 -5.91
N HIS A 60 5.09 2.13 -5.33
CA HIS A 60 3.92 1.46 -4.79
C HIS A 60 4.35 0.57 -3.63
N PHE A 61 3.39 0.19 -2.79
CA PHE A 61 3.69 -0.74 -1.71
C PHE A 61 4.01 -2.12 -2.26
N ASN A 62 5.10 -2.70 -1.77
CA ASN A 62 5.43 -4.10 -2.04
C ASN A 62 4.89 -4.98 -0.91
N ILE A 63 5.04 -6.30 -1.04
CA ILE A 63 4.54 -7.25 -0.05
C ILE A 63 5.20 -7.03 1.32
N GLU A 64 6.50 -6.78 1.35
CA GLU A 64 7.19 -6.53 2.63
C GLU A 64 6.61 -5.31 3.34
N HIS A 65 6.37 -4.21 2.60
CA HIS A 65 5.70 -3.03 3.18
C HIS A 65 4.36 -3.41 3.78
N LEU A 66 3.54 -4.14 3.03
CA LEU A 66 2.18 -4.45 3.44
C LEU A 66 2.15 -5.36 4.67
N VAL A 67 3.05 -6.33 4.74
CA VAL A 67 3.16 -7.22 5.92
C VAL A 67 3.48 -6.40 7.16
N LYS A 68 4.47 -5.51 7.08
CA LYS A 68 4.88 -4.68 8.22
C LYS A 68 3.81 -3.67 8.61
N ILE A 69 3.16 -3.07 7.62
CA ILE A 69 2.08 -2.09 7.85
C ILE A 69 0.89 -2.76 8.53
N ALA A 70 0.49 -3.94 8.05
CA ALA A 70 -0.61 -4.69 8.66
C ALA A 70 -0.31 -5.00 10.12
N ASP A 71 0.91 -5.42 10.42
CA ASP A 71 1.34 -5.71 11.79
C ASP A 71 1.25 -4.46 12.68
N VAL A 72 1.80 -3.34 12.21
CA VAL A 72 1.80 -2.08 12.97
C VAL A 72 0.37 -1.55 13.18
N LEU A 73 -0.48 -1.63 12.16
CA LEU A 73 -1.86 -1.13 12.25
C LEU A 73 -2.81 -2.12 12.94
N GLY A 74 -2.36 -3.34 13.20
CA GLY A 74 -3.19 -4.35 13.86
C GLY A 74 -4.34 -4.85 13.00
N VAL A 75 -4.13 -4.95 11.69
CA VAL A 75 -5.13 -5.42 10.73
C VAL A 75 -4.59 -6.58 9.92
N ASN A 76 -5.47 -7.24 9.18
CA ASN A 76 -5.08 -8.32 8.27
C ASN A 76 -4.59 -7.71 6.95
N ILE A 77 -3.53 -8.27 6.38
CA ILE A 77 -3.00 -7.80 5.10
C ILE A 77 -4.08 -7.82 4.00
N LYS A 78 -5.03 -8.74 4.07
CA LYS A 78 -6.16 -8.80 3.13
C LYS A 78 -6.97 -7.51 3.08
N ASP A 79 -6.98 -6.76 4.18
CA ASP A 79 -7.77 -5.53 4.26
C ASP A 79 -7.26 -4.46 3.29
N PHE A 80 -6.00 -4.57 2.85
CA PHE A 80 -5.43 -3.64 1.86
C PHE A 80 -5.83 -3.97 0.43
N PHE A 81 -6.45 -5.11 0.19
CA PHE A 81 -6.81 -5.59 -1.14
C PHE A 81 -8.31 -5.45 -1.47
N GLY A 82 -9.07 -4.76 -0.63
CA GLY A 82 -10.49 -4.56 -0.89
C GLY A 82 -10.72 -3.70 -2.13
N ASN A 83 -11.80 -4.00 -2.86
CA ASN A 83 -12.23 -3.26 -4.06
C ASN A 83 -11.27 -3.34 -5.25
N ILE A 84 -10.46 -4.37 -5.29
CA ILE A 84 -9.58 -4.62 -6.44
C ILE A 84 -10.32 -5.33 -7.58
#